data_f1816652fc2b4f3b0ec51a24323cd64c
#
_entry.id   f1816652fc2b4f3b0ec51a24323cd64c
#
_cell.length_a   1.000
_cell.length_b   1.000
_cell.length_c   1.000
_cell.angle_alpha   90.00
_cell.angle_beta   90.00
_cell.angle_gamma   90.00
#
_symmetry.space_group_name_H-M   'P 1'
#
loop_
_entity.id
_entity.type
_entity.pdbx_description
1 polymer ?
#
loop_
_entity_poly.entity_id
_entity_poly.type
_entity_poly.pdbx_seq_one_letter_code
_entity_poly.pdbx_strand_id
1 'polypeptide(L)'
;MNLIRTLMLCAALLAGLAACQKEEAPAQPAQTELKAPTSADDKAWREYLTGIARQYAGRGQGALKPYITYLRAGEDPARHIEQTLEFIARGMDKGTLLIFASPDSAFTADVIGQIFSQAKPEDAARLGRNGVQMLFVGAPADEAKVREAIAPTGMQLRFHEAK
;
A
#
# COMPACT_ATOMS: atom_id res chain seq x y z
N MET A 1 26.78 13.05 72.92
CA MET A 1 26.80 11.64 73.31
C MET A 1 25.35 11.23 73.48
N ASN A 2 24.76 10.64 72.50
CA ASN A 2 23.45 9.98 72.33
C ASN A 2 22.72 10.39 71.02
N LEU A 3 23.40 10.20 69.94
CA LEU A 3 22.83 10.51 68.56
C LEU A 3 22.69 9.23 67.71
N ILE A 4 22.62 8.04 68.35
CA ILE A 4 22.68 6.75 67.62
C ILE A 4 21.45 5.85 67.87
N ARG A 5 20.38 6.36 68.46
CA ARG A 5 19.25 5.48 68.80
C ARG A 5 17.90 5.77 68.21
N THR A 6 17.84 6.62 67.18
CA THR A 6 16.55 6.93 66.57
C THR A 6 16.55 6.71 65.03
N LEU A 7 17.27 5.69 64.59
CA LEU A 7 17.37 5.39 63.14
C LEU A 7 17.10 3.92 62.90
N MET A 8 16.02 3.43 63.46
CA MET A 8 15.56 2.07 63.16
C MET A 8 14.05 1.97 63.43
N LEU A 9 13.23 2.57 62.57
CA LEU A 9 11.80 2.20 62.43
C LEU A 9 11.07 3.00 61.32
N CYS A 10 11.53 2.96 60.08
CA CYS A 10 10.74 3.42 58.93
C CYS A 10 11.24 2.73 57.66
N ALA A 11 11.39 1.42 57.69
CA ALA A 11 11.70 0.62 56.50
C ALA A 11 10.68 -0.53 56.36
N ALA A 12 9.43 -0.18 56.17
CA ALA A 12 8.43 -1.12 55.71
C ALA A 12 7.22 -0.33 55.19
N LEU A 13 6.92 -0.45 53.91
CA LEU A 13 5.68 -0.04 53.23
C LEU A 13 5.92 0.86 51.99
N LEU A 14 6.76 0.40 51.08
CA LEU A 14 6.71 0.84 49.66
C LEU A 14 6.92 -0.38 48.76
N ALA A 15 6.08 -1.39 48.94
CA ALA A 15 5.88 -2.46 48.02
C ALA A 15 4.45 -2.29 47.44
N GLY A 16 4.34 -1.96 46.22
CA GLY A 16 3.04 -2.02 45.60
C GLY A 16 2.81 -0.95 44.55
N LEU A 17 2.60 -1.43 43.37
CA LEU A 17 2.01 -0.75 42.22
C LEU A 17 3.01 -0.32 41.15
N ALA A 18 3.86 -1.25 40.70
CA ALA A 18 4.21 -1.27 39.27
C ALA A 18 2.97 -1.76 38.51
N ALA A 19 1.99 -0.90 38.37
CA ALA A 19 0.94 -1.08 37.33
C ALA A 19 1.64 -0.96 36.00
N CYS A 20 1.85 -2.12 35.34
CA CYS A 20 2.15 -2.16 33.92
C CYS A 20 1.00 -1.45 33.20
N GLN A 21 1.15 -0.17 32.91
CA GLN A 21 0.42 0.46 31.84
C GLN A 21 0.89 -0.22 30.56
N LYS A 22 0.13 -1.25 30.17
CA LYS A 22 0.14 -1.77 28.82
C LYS A 22 -0.30 -0.59 27.96
N GLU A 23 0.67 0.06 27.35
CA GLU A 23 0.43 1.09 26.33
C GLU A 23 -0.40 0.42 25.25
N GLU A 24 -1.70 0.67 25.32
CA GLU A 24 -2.65 0.22 24.31
C GLU A 24 -2.24 0.91 23.03
N ALA A 25 -1.60 0.16 22.12
CA ALA A 25 -1.31 0.64 20.79
C ALA A 25 -2.60 1.26 20.22
N PRO A 26 -2.55 2.46 19.60
CA PRO A 26 -3.74 3.11 19.12
C PRO A 26 -4.48 2.14 18.21
N ALA A 27 -5.72 1.82 18.58
CA ALA A 27 -6.59 0.93 17.85
C ALA A 27 -6.61 1.37 16.39
N GLN A 28 -6.06 0.55 15.51
CA GLN A 28 -6.22 0.78 14.08
C GLN A 28 -7.71 0.85 13.82
N PRO A 29 -8.21 1.93 13.17
CA PRO A 29 -9.63 2.03 12.88
C PRO A 29 -10.02 0.76 12.12
N ALA A 30 -11.09 0.10 12.58
CA ALA A 30 -11.62 -1.11 11.97
C ALA A 30 -11.66 -0.92 10.46
N GLN A 31 -10.84 -1.69 9.74
CA GLN A 31 -10.80 -1.63 8.29
C GLN A 31 -12.16 -2.14 7.83
N THR A 32 -13.01 -1.26 7.37
CA THR A 32 -14.26 -1.65 6.70
C THR A 32 -13.85 -2.52 5.53
N GLU A 33 -14.23 -3.78 5.57
CA GLU A 33 -13.95 -4.73 4.50
C GLU A 33 -14.64 -4.23 3.22
N LEU A 34 -13.83 -3.71 2.29
CA LEU A 34 -14.31 -3.21 1.03
C LEU A 34 -14.50 -4.40 0.10
N LYS A 35 -15.76 -4.71 -0.24
CA LYS A 35 -16.08 -5.78 -1.18
C LYS A 35 -15.93 -5.30 -2.61
N ALA A 36 -15.24 -6.08 -3.44
CA ALA A 36 -15.13 -5.80 -4.86
C ALA A 36 -16.50 -5.92 -5.54
N PRO A 37 -16.80 -5.05 -6.53
CA PRO A 37 -18.01 -5.20 -7.33
C PRO A 37 -18.00 -6.53 -8.09
N THR A 38 -19.11 -7.24 -8.08
CA THR A 38 -19.30 -8.51 -8.81
C THR A 38 -19.65 -8.31 -10.29
N SER A 39 -19.89 -7.07 -10.69
CA SER A 39 -20.21 -6.67 -12.07
C SER A 39 -19.14 -5.74 -12.62
N ALA A 40 -19.12 -5.56 -13.95
CA ALA A 40 -18.25 -4.61 -14.62
C ALA A 40 -18.80 -3.16 -14.58
N ASP A 41 -19.56 -2.80 -13.53
CA ASP A 41 -20.08 -1.44 -13.36
C ASP A 41 -18.94 -0.46 -13.01
N ASP A 42 -18.65 0.44 -13.91
CA ASP A 42 -17.56 1.41 -13.80
C ASP A 42 -17.69 2.31 -12.56
N LYS A 43 -18.91 2.69 -12.19
CA LYS A 43 -19.12 3.55 -11.03
C LYS A 43 -18.80 2.81 -9.74
N ALA A 44 -19.32 1.59 -9.60
CA ALA A 44 -19.06 0.75 -8.43
C ALA A 44 -17.55 0.47 -8.28
N TRP A 45 -16.85 0.16 -9.37
CA TRP A 45 -15.40 -0.05 -9.35
C TRP A 45 -14.63 1.20 -8.94
N ARG A 46 -15.00 2.39 -9.44
CA ARG A 46 -14.35 3.66 -9.04
C ARG A 46 -14.55 3.98 -7.57
N GLU A 47 -15.74 3.74 -7.03
CA GLU A 47 -16.04 3.93 -5.60
C GLU A 47 -15.22 2.96 -4.74
N TYR A 48 -15.20 1.68 -5.12
CA TYR A 48 -14.38 0.66 -4.48
C TYR A 48 -12.89 1.04 -4.47
N LEU A 49 -12.32 1.36 -5.63
CA LEU A 49 -10.91 1.72 -5.77
C LEU A 49 -10.56 3.01 -5.03
N THR A 50 -11.49 3.96 -4.91
CA THR A 50 -11.31 5.15 -4.08
C THR A 50 -11.17 4.76 -2.61
N GLY A 51 -11.96 3.81 -2.13
CA GLY A 51 -11.85 3.24 -0.78
C GLY A 51 -10.51 2.55 -0.56
N ILE A 52 -10.11 1.68 -1.49
CA ILE A 52 -8.82 0.98 -1.49
C ILE A 52 -7.65 1.98 -1.48
N ALA A 53 -7.70 2.99 -2.35
CA ALA A 53 -6.66 4.01 -2.40
C ALA A 53 -6.49 4.73 -1.05
N ARG A 54 -7.58 5.11 -0.38
CA ARG A 54 -7.55 5.74 0.95
C ARG A 54 -6.95 4.81 2.01
N GLN A 55 -7.26 3.52 1.95
CA GLN A 55 -6.75 2.51 2.87
C GLN A 55 -5.23 2.34 2.73
N TYR A 56 -4.73 2.22 1.51
CA TYR A 56 -3.33 1.93 1.22
C TYR A 56 -2.43 3.18 1.17
N ALA A 57 -2.97 4.34 0.83
CA ALA A 57 -2.22 5.58 0.83
C ALA A 57 -1.83 6.06 2.25
N GLY A 58 -2.61 5.68 3.26
CA GLY A 58 -2.39 6.13 4.63
C GLY A 58 -2.88 7.56 4.86
N ARG A 59 -2.54 8.13 6.04
CA ARG A 59 -2.92 9.48 6.45
C ARG A 59 -1.73 10.20 7.09
N GLY A 60 -1.73 11.54 7.04
CA GLY A 60 -0.72 12.36 7.69
C GLY A 60 0.59 12.48 6.93
N GLN A 61 1.67 12.80 7.66
CA GLN A 61 3.01 12.90 7.08
C GLN A 61 3.47 11.52 6.63
N GLY A 62 3.92 11.41 5.40
CA GLY A 62 4.32 10.13 4.79
C GLY A 62 3.18 9.40 4.07
N ALA A 63 1.96 9.98 3.99
CA ALA A 63 0.90 9.45 3.14
C ALA A 63 1.34 9.38 1.68
N LEU A 64 0.99 8.26 1.02
CA LEU A 64 1.29 8.07 -0.39
C LEU A 64 0.29 8.84 -1.27
N LYS A 65 0.74 9.23 -2.45
CA LYS A 65 -0.09 9.89 -3.47
C LYS A 65 -0.65 8.81 -4.41
N PRO A 66 -1.94 8.43 -4.31
CA PRO A 66 -2.49 7.38 -5.14
C PRO A 66 -2.68 7.85 -6.58
N TYR A 67 -2.26 7.02 -7.52
CA TYR A 67 -2.54 7.14 -8.95
C TYR A 67 -3.24 5.86 -9.40
N ILE A 68 -4.53 5.96 -9.77
CA ILE A 68 -5.37 4.82 -10.08
C ILE A 68 -5.46 4.65 -11.58
N THR A 69 -5.03 3.50 -12.08
CA THR A 69 -5.24 2.99 -13.42
C THR A 69 -6.33 1.92 -13.38
N TYR A 70 -7.54 2.30 -13.72
CA TYR A 70 -8.67 1.39 -13.82
C TYR A 70 -8.89 1.02 -15.28
N LEU A 71 -8.75 -0.26 -15.59
CA LEU A 71 -8.95 -0.83 -16.91
C LEU A 71 -10.37 -1.40 -17.00
N ARG A 72 -11.17 -0.88 -17.92
CA ARG A 72 -12.54 -1.38 -18.10
C ARG A 72 -12.55 -2.74 -18.78
N ALA A 73 -13.58 -3.52 -18.53
CA ALA A 73 -13.77 -4.77 -19.23
C ALA A 73 -13.89 -4.56 -20.73
N GLY A 74 -13.04 -5.26 -21.51
CA GLY A 74 -13.03 -5.18 -22.98
C GLY A 74 -12.47 -3.88 -23.58
N GLU A 75 -11.87 -3.01 -22.78
CA GLU A 75 -11.20 -1.80 -23.26
C GLU A 75 -9.85 -2.15 -23.91
N ASP A 76 -9.51 -1.43 -25.01
CA ASP A 76 -8.16 -1.49 -25.56
C ASP A 76 -7.16 -0.84 -24.57
N PRO A 77 -6.17 -1.58 -24.07
CA PRO A 77 -5.23 -1.05 -23.09
C PRO A 77 -4.20 -0.09 -23.66
N ALA A 78 -4.09 0.07 -24.97
CA ALA A 78 -3.02 0.83 -25.63
C ALA A 78 -2.85 2.24 -25.05
N ARG A 79 -3.97 2.94 -24.82
CA ARG A 79 -3.96 4.28 -24.23
C ARG A 79 -3.42 4.29 -22.79
N HIS A 80 -3.79 3.31 -21.98
CA HIS A 80 -3.32 3.22 -20.60
C HIS A 80 -1.83 2.87 -20.54
N ILE A 81 -1.38 2.01 -21.45
CA ILE A 81 0.04 1.66 -21.61
C ILE A 81 0.83 2.91 -21.97
N GLU A 82 0.43 3.64 -23.03
CA GLU A 82 1.10 4.85 -23.49
C GLU A 82 1.17 5.92 -22.37
N GLN A 83 0.04 6.23 -21.75
CA GLN A 83 0.01 7.21 -20.65
C GLN A 83 0.91 6.80 -19.48
N THR A 84 0.92 5.53 -19.12
CA THR A 84 1.77 5.06 -18.01
C THR A 84 3.24 5.12 -18.39
N LEU A 85 3.62 4.76 -19.60
CA LEU A 85 4.99 4.88 -20.11
C LEU A 85 5.45 6.35 -20.13
N GLU A 86 4.60 7.29 -20.52
CA GLU A 86 4.91 8.72 -20.42
C GLU A 86 5.15 9.19 -18.98
N PHE A 87 4.32 8.72 -18.01
CA PHE A 87 4.56 9.05 -16.59
C PHE A 87 5.87 8.46 -16.08
N ILE A 88 6.20 7.23 -16.47
CA ILE A 88 7.48 6.59 -16.12
C ILE A 88 8.64 7.39 -16.71
N ALA A 89 8.57 7.78 -17.98
CA ALA A 89 9.63 8.54 -18.67
C ALA A 89 9.85 9.94 -18.08
N ARG A 90 8.78 10.64 -17.69
CA ARG A 90 8.88 11.95 -17.01
C ARG A 90 9.40 11.84 -15.58
N GLY A 91 9.30 10.67 -14.98
CA GLY A 91 9.62 10.41 -13.58
C GLY A 91 8.43 10.69 -12.67
N MET A 92 8.22 9.77 -11.75
CA MET A 92 7.17 9.89 -10.73
C MET A 92 7.74 10.46 -9.43
N ASP A 93 6.92 11.24 -8.74
CA ASP A 93 7.26 11.82 -7.45
C ASP A 93 7.52 10.74 -6.39
N LYS A 94 8.33 11.12 -5.39
CA LYS A 94 8.48 10.32 -4.17
C LYS A 94 7.11 10.12 -3.50
N GLY A 95 6.89 8.90 -3.02
CA GLY A 95 5.65 8.56 -2.34
C GLY A 95 4.45 8.38 -3.26
N THR A 96 4.64 8.12 -4.55
CA THR A 96 3.54 7.71 -5.45
C THR A 96 3.16 6.26 -5.18
N LEU A 97 1.85 5.99 -5.12
CA LEU A 97 1.24 4.66 -5.08
C LEU A 97 0.50 4.43 -6.40
N LEU A 98 1.10 3.63 -7.27
CA LEU A 98 0.46 3.18 -8.52
C LEU A 98 -0.53 2.07 -8.20
N ILE A 99 -1.80 2.26 -8.53
CA ILE A 99 -2.86 1.27 -8.31
C ILE A 99 -3.36 0.80 -9.67
N PHE A 100 -3.27 -0.51 -9.92
CA PHE A 100 -3.81 -1.15 -11.12
C PHE A 100 -4.93 -2.10 -10.75
N ALA A 101 -6.04 -1.99 -11.46
CA ALA A 101 -7.22 -2.82 -11.25
C ALA A 101 -8.11 -2.91 -12.48
N SER A 102 -8.83 -4.00 -12.60
CA SER A 102 -9.94 -4.18 -13.53
C SER A 102 -10.87 -5.28 -13.01
N PRO A 103 -12.08 -5.42 -13.57
CA PRO A 103 -12.92 -6.60 -13.34
C PRO A 103 -12.26 -7.91 -13.79
N ASP A 104 -11.30 -7.83 -14.73
CA ASP A 104 -10.49 -8.95 -15.21
C ASP A 104 -9.07 -8.82 -14.68
N SER A 105 -8.75 -9.61 -13.66
CA SER A 105 -7.46 -9.60 -12.99
C SER A 105 -6.31 -10.04 -13.90
N ALA A 106 -6.52 -11.09 -14.71
CA ALA A 106 -5.51 -11.59 -15.62
C ALA A 106 -5.16 -10.56 -16.69
N PHE A 107 -6.17 -9.87 -17.22
CA PHE A 107 -5.98 -8.75 -18.15
C PHE A 107 -5.15 -7.63 -17.53
N THR A 108 -5.43 -7.27 -16.26
CA THR A 108 -4.63 -6.26 -15.55
C THR A 108 -3.16 -6.68 -15.42
N ALA A 109 -2.90 -7.94 -15.08
CA ALA A 109 -1.55 -8.47 -14.97
C ALA A 109 -0.81 -8.46 -16.31
N ASP A 110 -1.51 -8.76 -17.42
CA ASP A 110 -0.98 -8.69 -18.77
C ASP A 110 -0.59 -7.26 -19.16
N VAL A 111 -1.45 -6.28 -18.87
CA VAL A 111 -1.18 -4.87 -19.14
C VAL A 111 0.01 -4.35 -18.34
N ILE A 112 0.12 -4.72 -17.07
CA ILE A 112 1.31 -4.39 -16.26
C ILE A 112 2.57 -4.98 -16.90
N GLY A 113 2.53 -6.25 -17.32
CA GLY A 113 3.64 -6.89 -18.03
C GLY A 113 4.05 -6.14 -19.29
N GLN A 114 3.08 -5.72 -20.11
CA GLN A 114 3.34 -4.94 -21.32
C GLN A 114 3.97 -3.56 -21.02
N ILE A 115 3.49 -2.86 -20.00
CA ILE A 115 4.06 -1.56 -19.59
C ILE A 115 5.54 -1.71 -19.23
N PHE A 116 5.86 -2.63 -18.33
CA PHE A 116 7.23 -2.74 -17.82
C PHE A 116 8.20 -3.44 -18.77
N SER A 117 7.71 -4.23 -19.74
CA SER A 117 8.55 -4.74 -20.84
C SER A 117 8.91 -3.67 -21.87
N GLN A 118 8.11 -2.62 -22.02
CA GLN A 118 8.32 -1.51 -22.96
C GLN A 118 9.02 -0.30 -22.30
N ALA A 119 9.00 -0.20 -20.96
CA ALA A 119 9.65 0.89 -20.25
C ALA A 119 11.17 0.81 -20.42
N LYS A 120 11.83 1.97 -20.61
CA LYS A 120 13.30 2.03 -20.61
C LYS A 120 13.83 1.57 -19.25
N PRO A 121 14.84 0.70 -19.21
CA PRO A 121 15.37 0.14 -17.97
C PRO A 121 15.77 1.20 -16.93
N GLU A 122 16.41 2.29 -17.37
CA GLU A 122 16.84 3.40 -16.51
C GLU A 122 15.64 4.16 -15.90
N ASP A 123 14.56 4.34 -16.65
CA ASP A 123 13.35 5.01 -16.19
C ASP A 123 12.57 4.11 -15.22
N ALA A 124 12.45 2.84 -15.54
CA ALA A 124 11.83 1.83 -14.68
C ALA A 124 12.58 1.71 -13.32
N ALA A 125 13.91 1.58 -13.34
CA ALA A 125 14.72 1.52 -12.13
C ALA A 125 14.65 2.81 -11.28
N ARG A 126 14.36 3.97 -11.88
CA ARG A 126 14.16 5.23 -11.16
C ARG A 126 12.95 5.20 -10.25
N LEU A 127 11.90 4.44 -10.60
CA LEU A 127 10.69 4.29 -9.79
C LEU A 127 11.02 3.71 -8.40
N GLY A 128 11.78 2.62 -8.35
CA GLY A 128 12.20 2.01 -7.09
C GLY A 128 13.08 2.96 -6.26
N ARG A 129 14.06 3.65 -6.88
CA ARG A 129 14.91 4.64 -6.20
C ARG A 129 14.13 5.82 -5.64
N ASN A 130 13.01 6.19 -6.26
CA ASN A 130 12.11 7.24 -5.77
C ASN A 130 11.10 6.73 -4.73
N GLY A 131 11.15 5.44 -4.36
CA GLY A 131 10.21 4.86 -3.41
C GLY A 131 8.77 4.82 -3.91
N VAL A 132 8.58 4.75 -5.24
CA VAL A 132 7.27 4.49 -5.84
C VAL A 132 6.86 3.07 -5.45
N GLN A 133 5.61 2.90 -5.06
CA GLN A 133 5.03 1.61 -4.71
C GLN A 133 3.95 1.25 -5.71
N MET A 134 3.75 -0.04 -5.93
CA MET A 134 2.64 -0.55 -6.74
C MET A 134 1.66 -1.30 -5.86
N LEU A 135 0.36 -1.06 -6.07
CA LEU A 135 -0.73 -1.85 -5.54
C LEU A 135 -1.44 -2.55 -6.70
N PHE A 136 -1.37 -3.86 -6.71
CA PHE A 136 -2.16 -4.70 -7.59
C PHE A 136 -3.46 -5.11 -6.88
N VAL A 137 -4.60 -4.79 -7.48
CA VAL A 137 -5.93 -5.17 -7.00
C VAL A 137 -6.50 -6.21 -7.96
N GLY A 138 -6.57 -7.47 -7.52
CA GLY A 138 -6.94 -8.57 -8.42
C GLY A 138 -7.03 -9.93 -7.72
N ALA A 139 -6.92 -11.00 -8.50
CA ALA A 139 -6.94 -12.37 -7.99
C ALA A 139 -5.54 -12.82 -7.51
N PRO A 140 -5.46 -13.67 -6.47
CA PRO A 140 -4.17 -14.18 -5.97
C PRO A 140 -3.36 -14.95 -7.03
N ALA A 141 -4.04 -15.58 -7.99
CA ALA A 141 -3.39 -16.34 -9.07
C ALA A 141 -2.50 -15.47 -9.97
N ASP A 142 -2.81 -14.17 -10.09
CA ASP A 142 -2.11 -13.25 -10.97
C ASP A 142 -1.00 -12.44 -10.28
N GLU A 143 -0.93 -12.48 -8.95
CA GLU A 143 0.06 -11.72 -8.16
C GLU A 143 1.51 -12.07 -8.56
N ALA A 144 1.81 -13.35 -8.75
CA ALA A 144 3.15 -13.80 -9.09
C ALA A 144 3.63 -13.19 -10.42
N LYS A 145 2.76 -13.14 -11.43
CA LYS A 145 3.02 -12.53 -12.73
C LYS A 145 3.33 -11.05 -12.63
N VAL A 146 2.55 -10.32 -11.85
CA VAL A 146 2.78 -8.88 -11.61
C VAL A 146 4.11 -8.67 -10.88
N ARG A 147 4.40 -9.48 -9.87
CA ARG A 147 5.67 -9.42 -9.12
C ARG A 147 6.87 -9.59 -10.03
N GLU A 148 6.82 -10.57 -10.93
CA GLU A 148 7.88 -10.82 -11.91
C GLU A 148 8.04 -9.63 -12.86
N ALA A 149 6.94 -9.10 -13.40
CA ALA A 149 6.96 -7.98 -14.34
C ALA A 149 7.62 -6.72 -13.76
N ILE A 150 7.41 -6.42 -12.48
CA ILE A 150 7.96 -5.21 -11.85
C ILE A 150 9.30 -5.43 -11.14
N ALA A 151 9.78 -6.67 -11.02
CA ALA A 151 11.03 -6.97 -10.30
C ALA A 151 12.22 -6.12 -10.76
N PRO A 152 12.44 -5.85 -12.06
CA PRO A 152 13.55 -5.02 -12.51
C PRO A 152 13.49 -3.56 -12.06
N THR A 153 12.32 -3.08 -11.63
CA THR A 153 12.12 -1.68 -11.20
C THR A 153 12.62 -1.41 -9.79
N GLY A 154 12.68 -2.44 -8.94
CA GLY A 154 12.93 -2.31 -7.50
C GLY A 154 11.77 -1.70 -6.71
N MET A 155 10.58 -1.54 -7.31
CA MET A 155 9.39 -1.08 -6.60
C MET A 155 8.91 -2.12 -5.60
N GLN A 156 8.31 -1.65 -4.50
CA GLN A 156 7.57 -2.52 -3.58
C GLN A 156 6.20 -2.85 -4.17
N LEU A 157 5.91 -4.15 -4.34
CA LEU A 157 4.57 -4.63 -4.65
C LEU A 157 3.76 -4.80 -3.37
N ARG A 158 2.57 -4.23 -3.38
CA ARG A 158 1.47 -4.53 -2.45
C ARG A 158 0.37 -5.24 -3.24
N PHE A 159 -0.32 -6.15 -2.57
CA PHE A 159 -1.43 -6.89 -3.15
C PHE A 159 -2.71 -6.67 -2.34
N HIS A 160 -3.83 -6.53 -3.03
CA HIS A 160 -5.17 -6.54 -2.45
C HIS A 160 -6.05 -7.49 -3.26
N GLU A 161 -6.55 -8.51 -2.58
CA GLU A 161 -7.47 -9.47 -3.19
C GLU A 161 -8.83 -8.80 -3.44
N ALA A 162 -9.26 -8.76 -4.70
CA ALA A 162 -10.57 -8.29 -5.10
C ALA A 162 -11.62 -9.39 -4.85
N LYS A 163 -12.34 -9.34 -3.72
CA LYS A 163 -13.33 -10.32 -3.28
C LYS A 163 -14.58 -9.68 -2.70
#